data_2c81b4c29365b104820a4fe343b039d9
#
_entry.id   2c81b4c29365b104820a4fe343b039d9
#
_cell.length_a   1.000
_cell.length_b   1.000
_cell.length_c   1.000
_cell.angle_alpha   90.00
_cell.angle_beta   90.00
_cell.angle_gamma   90.00
#
_symmetry.space_group_name_H-M   'P 1'
#
loop_
_entity.id
_entity.type
_entity.pdbx_description
1 polymer ?
#
loop_
_entity_poly.entity_id
_entity_poly.type
_entity_poly.pdbx_seq_one_letter_code
_entity_poly.pdbx_strand_id
1 'polypeptide(L)'
;MVDISTSLLCVKKEKILDTVYKLEDAKTDYFHIDVMDGEFVKNDTHDLMLEYCEYLDNITKIPLDIHLMVKDVKNYVDSYLIFNPNIITFHYEACKKEEIMDMIKYIKEKGRRVGISIKPETDVKEILEFLPYVHVVLVMTVEPGKGGQELIPSTISKIEELNKYREEHNLDYEIEADGGIKVENSEQIIDAGADILVAGTAIIGSKDYADTIRKLR
;
A
#
# COMPACT_ATOMS: atom_id res chain seq x y z
N MET A 1 -6.26 14.97 7.50
CA MET A 1 -5.53 14.11 8.48
C MET A 1 -5.12 12.89 7.66
N VAL A 2 -3.86 12.50 7.71
CA VAL A 2 -3.34 11.37 6.95
C VAL A 2 -3.84 10.05 7.53
N ASP A 3 -4.15 9.08 6.68
CA ASP A 3 -4.52 7.72 7.08
C ASP A 3 -3.28 6.85 7.27
N ILE A 4 -3.35 5.91 8.21
CA ILE A 4 -2.27 4.95 8.50
C ILE A 4 -2.69 3.55 8.05
N SER A 5 -1.99 3.03 7.06
CA SER A 5 -2.10 1.64 6.59
C SER A 5 -0.99 0.81 7.23
N THR A 6 -1.35 -0.02 8.23
CA THR A 6 -0.33 -0.78 8.97
C THR A 6 0.03 -2.06 8.22
N SER A 7 1.29 -2.15 7.73
CA SER A 7 1.78 -3.36 7.08
C SER A 7 1.94 -4.51 8.05
N LEU A 8 1.36 -5.65 7.72
CA LEU A 8 1.44 -6.89 8.48
C LEU A 8 2.62 -7.78 8.07
N LEU A 9 3.42 -7.36 7.09
CA LEU A 9 4.55 -8.13 6.55
C LEU A 9 5.56 -8.58 7.63
N CYS A 10 5.81 -7.74 8.64
CA CYS A 10 6.75 -8.06 9.71
C CYS A 10 6.12 -8.75 10.94
N VAL A 11 4.81 -9.01 10.91
CA VAL A 11 4.11 -9.69 12.00
C VAL A 11 4.34 -11.18 11.89
N LYS A 12 4.72 -11.81 13.00
CA LYS A 12 4.87 -13.28 13.06
C LYS A 12 3.51 -13.95 13.17
N LYS A 13 3.34 -15.09 12.48
CA LYS A 13 2.09 -15.84 12.42
C LYS A 13 1.48 -16.10 13.80
N GLU A 14 2.29 -16.52 14.76
CA GLU A 14 1.83 -16.82 16.12
C GLU A 14 1.38 -15.57 16.92
N LYS A 15 1.63 -14.36 16.40
CA LYS A 15 1.27 -13.10 17.04
C LYS A 15 0.19 -12.33 16.29
N ILE A 16 -0.27 -12.82 15.15
CA ILE A 16 -1.17 -12.03 14.26
C ILE A 16 -2.44 -11.58 15.00
N LEU A 17 -3.12 -12.47 15.72
CA LEU A 17 -4.36 -12.16 16.43
C LEU A 17 -4.16 -11.06 17.49
N ASP A 18 -3.15 -11.23 18.37
CA ASP A 18 -2.83 -10.25 19.40
C ASP A 18 -2.44 -8.90 18.81
N THR A 19 -1.70 -8.93 17.69
CA THR A 19 -1.27 -7.72 16.98
C THR A 19 -2.46 -6.99 16.37
N VAL A 20 -3.38 -7.69 15.71
CA VAL A 20 -4.57 -7.11 15.09
C VAL A 20 -5.45 -6.39 16.10
N TYR A 21 -5.75 -7.02 17.25
CA TYR A 21 -6.52 -6.38 18.32
C TYR A 21 -5.85 -5.10 18.84
N LYS A 22 -4.52 -5.13 19.02
CA LYS A 22 -3.76 -3.93 19.45
C LYS A 22 -3.78 -2.82 18.41
N LEU A 23 -3.72 -3.16 17.11
CA LEU A 23 -3.79 -2.18 16.03
C LEU A 23 -5.18 -1.59 15.89
N GLU A 24 -6.23 -2.39 16.11
CA GLU A 24 -7.61 -1.92 16.14
C GLU A 24 -7.84 -0.92 17.29
N ASP A 25 -7.37 -1.25 18.50
CA ASP A 25 -7.38 -0.33 19.64
C ASP A 25 -6.56 0.95 19.38
N ALA A 26 -5.45 0.83 18.68
CA ALA A 26 -4.56 1.94 18.30
C ALA A 26 -5.11 2.81 17.14
N LYS A 27 -6.25 2.43 16.54
CA LYS A 27 -6.92 3.18 15.48
C LYS A 27 -6.10 3.29 14.19
N THR A 28 -5.53 2.16 13.73
CA THR A 28 -5.06 2.06 12.34
C THR A 28 -6.26 2.18 11.40
N ASP A 29 -6.08 2.78 10.23
CA ASP A 29 -7.17 3.01 9.27
C ASP A 29 -7.32 1.83 8.30
N TYR A 30 -6.18 1.19 7.93
CA TYR A 30 -6.12 0.02 7.05
C TYR A 30 -5.16 -1.03 7.59
N PHE A 31 -5.34 -2.28 7.17
CA PHE A 31 -4.32 -3.31 7.19
C PHE A 31 -3.72 -3.46 5.80
N HIS A 32 -2.43 -3.16 5.68
CA HIS A 32 -1.67 -3.31 4.44
C HIS A 32 -1.14 -4.73 4.28
N ILE A 33 -1.47 -5.33 3.15
CA ILE A 33 -1.19 -6.73 2.83
C ILE A 33 -0.22 -6.78 1.65
N ASP A 34 1.03 -7.04 1.94
CA ASP A 34 2.13 -7.11 0.97
C ASP A 34 2.19 -8.49 0.31
N VAL A 35 1.60 -8.62 -0.88
CA VAL A 35 1.54 -9.87 -1.64
C VAL A 35 2.69 -9.95 -2.62
N MET A 36 3.53 -10.96 -2.46
CA MET A 36 4.72 -11.21 -3.28
C MET A 36 4.66 -12.63 -3.84
N ASP A 37 5.10 -12.83 -5.08
CA ASP A 37 5.01 -14.11 -5.81
C ASP A 37 6.34 -14.83 -6.05
N GLY A 38 7.47 -14.25 -5.59
CA GLY A 38 8.80 -14.78 -5.85
C GLY A 38 9.32 -14.57 -7.29
N GLU A 39 8.49 -13.99 -8.19
CA GLU A 39 8.82 -13.72 -9.59
C GLU A 39 9.01 -12.23 -9.88
N PHE A 40 8.06 -11.40 -9.47
CA PHE A 40 8.17 -9.94 -9.57
C PHE A 40 9.21 -9.37 -8.59
N VAL A 41 9.24 -9.93 -7.38
CA VAL A 41 10.25 -9.72 -6.35
C VAL A 41 10.77 -11.08 -5.85
N LYS A 42 11.92 -11.10 -5.16
CA LYS A 42 12.57 -12.37 -4.74
C LYS A 42 11.83 -13.12 -3.65
N ASN A 43 11.12 -12.41 -2.78
CA ASN A 43 10.36 -13.01 -1.69
C ASN A 43 8.99 -13.48 -2.18
N ASP A 44 8.46 -14.52 -1.53
CA ASP A 44 7.12 -15.00 -1.69
C ASP A 44 6.39 -14.91 -0.35
N THR A 45 5.25 -14.23 -0.34
CA THR A 45 4.40 -14.06 0.86
C THR A 45 2.97 -14.48 0.62
N HIS A 46 2.65 -14.99 -0.56
CA HIS A 46 1.27 -15.25 -1.00
C HIS A 46 0.48 -16.09 0.01
N ASP A 47 0.97 -17.28 0.32
CA ASP A 47 0.27 -18.20 1.22
C ASP A 47 0.09 -17.62 2.63
N LEU A 48 1.12 -16.92 3.14
CA LEU A 48 1.07 -16.27 4.45
C LEU A 48 0.04 -15.13 4.47
N MET A 49 0.01 -14.30 3.43
CA MET A 49 -0.92 -13.18 3.35
C MET A 49 -2.36 -13.63 3.11
N LEU A 50 -2.59 -14.71 2.37
CA LEU A 50 -3.91 -15.32 2.29
C LEU A 50 -4.41 -15.78 3.67
N GLU A 51 -3.58 -16.48 4.42
CA GLU A 51 -3.93 -16.93 5.77
C GLU A 51 -4.22 -15.73 6.70
N TYR A 52 -3.44 -14.64 6.60
CA TYR A 52 -3.72 -13.43 7.38
C TYR A 52 -5.07 -12.80 6.98
N CYS A 53 -5.38 -12.71 5.69
CA CYS A 53 -6.68 -12.23 5.24
C CYS A 53 -7.84 -13.10 5.74
N GLU A 54 -7.69 -14.43 5.80
CA GLU A 54 -8.69 -15.34 6.38
C GLU A 54 -8.93 -15.04 7.88
N TYR A 55 -7.89 -14.75 8.64
CA TYR A 55 -8.05 -14.33 10.04
C TYR A 55 -8.74 -12.97 10.14
N LEU A 56 -8.28 -11.98 9.38
CA LEU A 56 -8.80 -10.61 9.41
C LEU A 56 -10.29 -10.55 9.06
N ASP A 57 -10.74 -11.29 8.05
CA ASP A 57 -12.15 -11.32 7.62
C ASP A 57 -13.10 -11.76 8.76
N ASN A 58 -12.61 -12.59 9.67
CA ASN A 58 -13.37 -13.12 10.80
C ASN A 58 -13.33 -12.27 12.08
N ILE A 59 -12.29 -11.44 12.28
CA ILE A 59 -12.02 -10.83 13.59
C ILE A 59 -12.09 -9.31 13.62
N THR A 60 -12.06 -8.64 12.47
CA THR A 60 -12.02 -7.17 12.41
C THR A 60 -12.92 -6.62 11.31
N LYS A 61 -13.18 -5.30 11.37
CA LYS A 61 -13.86 -4.53 10.32
C LYS A 61 -12.95 -3.47 9.70
N ILE A 62 -11.69 -3.40 10.13
CA ILE A 62 -10.71 -2.52 9.51
C ILE A 62 -10.51 -2.97 8.06
N PRO A 63 -10.61 -2.05 7.09
CA PRO A 63 -10.51 -2.40 5.67
C PRO A 63 -9.12 -2.91 5.29
N LEU A 64 -9.08 -3.80 4.30
CA LEU A 64 -7.84 -4.31 3.72
C LEU A 64 -7.39 -3.43 2.56
N ASP A 65 -6.12 -3.15 2.54
CA ASP A 65 -5.37 -2.48 1.49
C ASP A 65 -4.36 -3.50 0.92
N ILE A 66 -4.67 -4.03 -0.27
CA ILE A 66 -3.91 -5.11 -0.90
C ILE A 66 -2.90 -4.53 -1.86
N HIS A 67 -1.61 -4.78 -1.61
CA HIS A 67 -0.50 -4.37 -2.46
C HIS A 67 0.10 -5.58 -3.19
N LEU A 68 -0.08 -5.63 -4.51
CA LEU A 68 0.30 -6.75 -5.37
C LEU A 68 1.68 -6.53 -6.02
N MET A 69 2.71 -7.12 -5.48
CA MET A 69 4.07 -7.20 -6.05
C MET A 69 4.23 -8.55 -6.79
N VAL A 70 3.46 -8.72 -7.88
CA VAL A 70 3.27 -10.00 -8.57
C VAL A 70 3.29 -9.85 -10.08
N LYS A 71 3.61 -10.94 -10.83
CA LYS A 71 3.62 -10.97 -12.30
C LYS A 71 2.23 -11.18 -12.90
N ASP A 72 1.48 -12.15 -12.39
CA ASP A 72 0.12 -12.45 -12.88
C ASP A 72 -0.92 -11.67 -12.05
N VAL A 73 -0.97 -10.33 -12.26
CA VAL A 73 -1.83 -9.43 -11.49
C VAL A 73 -3.28 -9.90 -11.43
N LYS A 74 -3.83 -10.36 -12.57
CA LYS A 74 -5.25 -10.75 -12.64
C LYS A 74 -5.56 -11.93 -11.71
N ASN A 75 -4.74 -12.97 -11.73
CA ASN A 75 -4.93 -14.15 -10.90
C ASN A 75 -4.86 -13.81 -9.39
N TYR A 76 -3.93 -12.94 -9.02
CA TYR A 76 -3.80 -12.48 -7.64
C TYR A 76 -4.97 -11.56 -7.22
N VAL A 77 -5.45 -10.67 -8.09
CA VAL A 77 -6.68 -9.92 -7.84
C VAL A 77 -7.84 -10.87 -7.52
N ASP A 78 -8.06 -11.90 -8.35
CA ASP A 78 -9.13 -12.88 -8.15
C ASP A 78 -8.99 -13.62 -6.80
N SER A 79 -7.76 -13.96 -6.39
CA SER A 79 -7.50 -14.66 -5.13
C SER A 79 -7.85 -13.83 -3.89
N TYR A 80 -7.66 -12.51 -3.94
CA TYR A 80 -7.91 -11.63 -2.78
C TYR A 80 -9.30 -11.01 -2.75
N LEU A 81 -10.06 -11.04 -3.86
CA LEU A 81 -11.42 -10.49 -3.92
C LEU A 81 -12.39 -11.13 -2.92
N ILE A 82 -12.18 -12.38 -2.54
CA ILE A 82 -13.03 -13.10 -1.57
C ILE A 82 -13.04 -12.45 -0.18
N PHE A 83 -11.99 -11.71 0.18
CA PHE A 83 -11.87 -10.98 1.45
C PHE A 83 -12.44 -9.56 1.40
N ASN A 84 -13.11 -9.20 0.31
CA ASN A 84 -13.78 -7.92 0.14
C ASN A 84 -12.88 -6.69 0.43
N PRO A 85 -11.63 -6.61 -0.10
CA PRO A 85 -10.70 -5.52 0.22
C PRO A 85 -11.25 -4.17 -0.19
N ASN A 86 -10.82 -3.11 0.48
CA ASN A 86 -11.17 -1.74 0.12
C ASN A 86 -10.35 -1.27 -1.08
N ILE A 87 -9.03 -1.50 -1.05
CA ILE A 87 -8.08 -1.08 -2.07
C ILE A 87 -7.38 -2.33 -2.64
N ILE A 88 -7.15 -2.36 -3.95
CA ILE A 88 -6.25 -3.29 -4.61
C ILE A 88 -5.30 -2.46 -5.47
N THR A 89 -4.02 -2.46 -5.10
CA THR A 89 -2.95 -1.76 -5.79
C THR A 89 -2.04 -2.75 -6.51
N PHE A 90 -1.77 -2.52 -7.79
CA PHE A 90 -0.83 -3.30 -8.59
C PHE A 90 0.29 -2.42 -9.14
N HIS A 91 1.44 -3.02 -9.42
CA HIS A 91 2.58 -2.30 -9.98
C HIS A 91 2.42 -2.01 -11.45
N TYR A 92 2.72 -0.77 -11.86
CA TYR A 92 2.86 -0.36 -13.26
C TYR A 92 3.79 -1.31 -14.03
N GLU A 93 4.92 -1.67 -13.41
CA GLU A 93 5.96 -2.51 -14.00
C GLU A 93 5.59 -4.01 -14.10
N ALA A 94 4.47 -4.41 -13.51
CA ALA A 94 3.96 -5.78 -13.60
C ALA A 94 3.14 -6.05 -14.86
N CYS A 95 2.62 -5.01 -15.49
CA CYS A 95 1.76 -5.09 -16.67
C CYS A 95 2.43 -4.52 -17.91
N LYS A 96 2.04 -4.97 -19.08
CA LYS A 96 2.32 -4.21 -20.30
C LYS A 96 1.44 -2.97 -20.34
N LYS A 97 1.97 -1.88 -20.88
CA LYS A 97 1.29 -0.59 -20.90
C LYS A 97 -0.12 -0.65 -21.48
N GLU A 98 -0.31 -1.40 -22.54
CA GLU A 98 -1.61 -1.63 -23.22
C GLU A 98 -2.62 -2.42 -22.38
N GLU A 99 -2.18 -3.15 -21.36
CA GLU A 99 -3.02 -4.00 -20.49
C GLU A 99 -3.48 -3.26 -19.22
N ILE A 100 -2.82 -2.13 -18.86
CA ILE A 100 -3.07 -1.41 -17.60
C ILE A 100 -4.50 -0.89 -17.50
N MET A 101 -5.02 -0.28 -18.56
CA MET A 101 -6.40 0.23 -18.56
C MET A 101 -7.44 -0.88 -18.39
N ASP A 102 -7.19 -2.07 -18.94
CA ASP A 102 -8.09 -3.21 -18.79
C ASP A 102 -8.03 -3.76 -17.34
N MET A 103 -6.85 -3.75 -16.71
CA MET A 103 -6.70 -4.11 -15.30
C MET A 103 -7.41 -3.12 -14.37
N ILE A 104 -7.27 -1.82 -14.64
CA ILE A 104 -7.97 -0.77 -13.88
C ILE A 104 -9.50 -0.97 -13.96
N LYS A 105 -10.04 -1.17 -15.17
CA LYS A 105 -11.47 -1.47 -15.38
C LYS A 105 -11.88 -2.71 -14.64
N TYR A 106 -11.09 -3.79 -14.77
CA TYR A 106 -11.38 -5.07 -14.14
C TYR A 106 -11.56 -4.95 -12.63
N ILE A 107 -10.62 -4.29 -11.92
CA ILE A 107 -10.71 -4.09 -10.48
C ILE A 107 -11.92 -3.22 -10.10
N LYS A 108 -12.19 -2.15 -10.87
CA LYS A 108 -13.37 -1.27 -10.66
C LYS A 108 -14.68 -2.01 -10.84
N GLU A 109 -14.80 -2.88 -11.83
CA GLU A 109 -15.99 -3.72 -12.09
C GLU A 109 -16.27 -4.70 -10.94
N LYS A 110 -15.23 -5.08 -10.17
CA LYS A 110 -15.38 -5.85 -8.92
C LYS A 110 -15.81 -5.00 -7.73
N GLY A 111 -16.03 -3.69 -7.93
CA GLY A 111 -16.45 -2.75 -6.88
C GLY A 111 -15.34 -2.40 -5.90
N ARG A 112 -14.07 -2.51 -6.31
CA ARG A 112 -12.92 -2.15 -5.44
C ARG A 112 -12.30 -0.83 -5.88
N ARG A 113 -11.71 -0.12 -4.94
CA ARG A 113 -10.84 1.02 -5.24
C ARG A 113 -9.57 0.47 -5.88
N VAL A 114 -9.19 0.98 -7.04
CA VAL A 114 -7.98 0.55 -7.75
C VAL A 114 -6.84 1.50 -7.47
N GLY A 115 -5.67 0.93 -7.11
CA GLY A 115 -4.40 1.62 -6.99
C GLY A 115 -3.42 1.21 -8.08
N ILE A 116 -2.54 2.15 -8.47
CA ILE A 116 -1.37 1.89 -9.30
C ILE A 116 -0.12 2.24 -8.51
N SER A 117 0.86 1.32 -8.47
CA SER A 117 2.14 1.54 -7.78
C SER A 117 3.27 1.76 -8.77
N ILE A 118 4.24 2.60 -8.39
CA ILE A 118 5.50 2.81 -9.12
C ILE A 118 6.72 2.56 -8.22
N LYS A 119 7.74 1.92 -8.79
CA LYS A 119 9.03 1.69 -8.14
C LYS A 119 9.85 2.99 -8.00
N PRO A 120 10.89 3.00 -7.15
CA PRO A 120 11.75 4.17 -6.98
C PRO A 120 12.38 4.68 -8.29
N GLU A 121 12.69 3.80 -9.24
CA GLU A 121 13.29 4.16 -10.53
C GLU A 121 12.27 4.60 -11.59
N THR A 122 10.97 4.30 -11.44
CA THR A 122 9.94 4.63 -12.45
C THR A 122 9.50 6.08 -12.35
N ASP A 123 9.61 6.84 -13.42
CA ASP A 123 9.18 8.24 -13.46
C ASP A 123 7.66 8.38 -13.37
N VAL A 124 7.17 9.41 -12.68
CA VAL A 124 5.72 9.75 -12.58
C VAL A 124 5.08 9.92 -13.96
N LYS A 125 5.82 10.47 -14.92
CA LYS A 125 5.33 10.69 -16.30
C LYS A 125 4.86 9.41 -17.01
N GLU A 126 5.36 8.24 -16.58
CA GLU A 126 4.98 6.95 -17.18
C GLU A 126 3.52 6.58 -16.88
N ILE A 127 2.95 7.10 -15.80
CA ILE A 127 1.61 6.75 -15.33
C ILE A 127 0.58 7.87 -15.48
N LEU A 128 0.96 9.07 -15.98
CA LEU A 128 0.06 10.24 -16.06
C LEU A 128 -1.26 9.95 -16.77
N GLU A 129 -1.24 9.15 -17.84
CA GLU A 129 -2.45 8.81 -18.60
C GLU A 129 -3.45 7.95 -17.83
N PHE A 130 -3.00 7.25 -16.77
CA PHE A 130 -3.82 6.37 -15.94
C PHE A 130 -4.40 7.08 -14.71
N LEU A 131 -3.81 8.19 -14.27
CA LEU A 131 -4.18 8.91 -13.05
C LEU A 131 -5.67 9.30 -12.98
N PRO A 132 -6.34 9.71 -14.08
CA PRO A 132 -7.77 10.00 -14.03
C PRO A 132 -8.68 8.79 -13.75
N TYR A 133 -8.12 7.59 -13.79
CA TYR A 133 -8.88 6.35 -13.69
C TYR A 133 -8.60 5.54 -12.44
N VAL A 134 -7.63 5.93 -11.61
CA VAL A 134 -7.28 5.25 -10.36
C VAL A 134 -7.81 6.02 -9.14
N HIS A 135 -7.87 5.34 -8.01
CA HIS A 135 -8.28 5.94 -6.72
C HIS A 135 -7.08 6.16 -5.79
N VAL A 136 -6.00 5.41 -6.01
CA VAL A 136 -4.78 5.48 -5.22
C VAL A 136 -3.57 5.42 -6.14
N VAL A 137 -2.56 6.24 -5.84
CA VAL A 137 -1.22 6.13 -6.44
C VAL A 137 -0.23 5.82 -5.34
N LEU A 138 0.28 4.59 -5.32
CA LEU A 138 1.26 4.15 -4.34
C LEU A 138 2.68 4.44 -4.84
N VAL A 139 3.39 5.29 -4.12
CA VAL A 139 4.81 5.58 -4.38
C VAL A 139 5.66 4.68 -3.49
N MET A 140 6.39 3.74 -4.11
CA MET A 140 7.42 3.00 -3.38
C MET A 140 8.54 3.95 -2.96
N THR A 141 8.73 4.07 -1.67
CA THR A 141 9.82 4.87 -1.09
C THR A 141 11.04 4.02 -0.71
N VAL A 142 10.98 2.73 -1.04
CA VAL A 142 12.06 1.73 -0.98
C VAL A 142 11.95 0.78 -2.17
N GLU A 143 12.95 -0.05 -2.42
CA GLU A 143 12.82 -1.16 -3.37
C GLU A 143 11.77 -2.17 -2.88
N PRO A 144 10.77 -2.56 -3.72
CA PRO A 144 9.76 -3.52 -3.32
C PRO A 144 10.36 -4.89 -3.00
N GLY A 145 9.68 -5.65 -2.12
CA GLY A 145 10.01 -7.04 -1.87
C GLY A 145 10.52 -7.38 -0.48
N LYS A 146 10.77 -6.41 0.41
CA LYS A 146 11.11 -6.69 1.82
C LYS A 146 10.86 -5.48 2.72
N GLY A 147 10.46 -5.73 3.96
CA GLY A 147 10.31 -4.69 4.97
C GLY A 147 11.62 -4.23 5.62
N GLY A 148 11.54 -3.18 6.45
CA GLY A 148 12.63 -2.71 7.30
C GLY A 148 13.76 -1.98 6.57
N GLN A 149 13.53 -1.50 5.36
CA GLN A 149 14.49 -0.70 4.59
C GLN A 149 14.46 0.77 5.00
N GLU A 150 15.54 1.50 4.70
CA GLU A 150 15.59 2.95 4.86
C GLU A 150 14.93 3.62 3.63
N LEU A 151 14.14 4.66 3.89
CA LEU A 151 13.51 5.48 2.86
C LEU A 151 14.55 6.05 1.89
N ILE A 152 14.27 6.02 0.60
CA ILE A 152 15.07 6.62 -0.47
C ILE A 152 14.62 8.08 -0.63
N PRO A 153 15.42 9.08 -0.21
CA PRO A 153 14.95 10.48 -0.13
C PRO A 153 14.47 11.07 -1.46
N SER A 154 15.02 10.61 -2.59
CA SER A 154 14.64 11.09 -3.92
C SER A 154 13.20 10.73 -4.31
N THR A 155 12.57 9.76 -3.64
CA THR A 155 11.18 9.36 -3.95
C THR A 155 10.16 10.37 -3.43
N ILE A 156 10.52 11.22 -2.46
CA ILE A 156 9.64 12.27 -1.92
C ILE A 156 9.25 13.27 -3.02
N SER A 157 10.17 13.59 -3.93
CA SER A 157 9.87 14.47 -5.05
C SER A 157 8.79 13.92 -6.00
N LYS A 158 8.59 12.59 -6.04
CA LYS A 158 7.49 11.99 -6.83
C LYS A 158 6.14 12.23 -6.17
N ILE A 159 6.08 12.22 -4.84
CA ILE A 159 4.88 12.56 -4.08
C ILE A 159 4.51 14.02 -4.36
N GLU A 160 5.48 14.94 -4.30
CA GLU A 160 5.29 16.36 -4.63
C GLU A 160 4.80 16.54 -6.09
N GLU A 161 5.41 15.82 -7.04
CA GLU A 161 5.01 15.86 -8.45
C GLU A 161 3.59 15.37 -8.66
N LEU A 162 3.21 14.26 -8.04
CA LEU A 162 1.85 13.70 -8.09
C LEU A 162 0.85 14.66 -7.42
N ASN A 163 1.18 15.22 -6.26
CA ASN A 163 0.32 16.17 -5.57
C ASN A 163 0.05 17.42 -6.42
N LYS A 164 1.11 17.99 -6.96
CA LYS A 164 1.00 19.13 -7.90
C LYS A 164 0.16 18.78 -9.13
N TYR A 165 0.39 17.61 -9.73
CA TYR A 165 -0.33 17.18 -10.93
C TYR A 165 -1.83 17.00 -10.65
N ARG A 166 -2.23 16.37 -9.51
CA ARG A 166 -3.65 16.22 -9.17
C ARG A 166 -4.34 17.56 -8.93
N GLU A 167 -3.66 18.55 -8.33
CA GLU A 167 -4.20 19.89 -8.13
C GLU A 167 -4.38 20.62 -9.45
N GLU A 168 -3.36 20.62 -10.33
CA GLU A 168 -3.40 21.30 -11.64
C GLU A 168 -4.47 20.72 -12.59
N HIS A 169 -4.77 19.41 -12.48
CA HIS A 169 -5.73 18.72 -13.35
C HIS A 169 -7.07 18.41 -12.67
N ASN A 170 -7.25 18.87 -11.41
CA ASN A 170 -8.46 18.62 -10.60
C ASN A 170 -8.82 17.13 -10.55
N LEU A 171 -7.84 16.28 -10.24
CA LEU A 171 -8.00 14.84 -10.07
C LEU A 171 -8.18 14.48 -8.59
N ASP A 172 -8.89 13.37 -8.34
CA ASP A 172 -9.31 12.94 -7.00
C ASP A 172 -8.75 11.55 -6.65
N TYR A 173 -7.43 11.38 -6.77
CA TYR A 173 -6.74 10.19 -6.27
C TYR A 173 -5.99 10.51 -4.97
N GLU A 174 -5.88 9.54 -4.11
CA GLU A 174 -5.03 9.60 -2.92
C GLU A 174 -3.61 9.17 -3.26
N ILE A 175 -2.64 9.77 -2.59
CA ILE A 175 -1.22 9.43 -2.71
C ILE A 175 -0.83 8.60 -1.48
N GLU A 176 -0.39 7.39 -1.72
CA GLU A 176 0.09 6.46 -0.70
C GLU A 176 1.61 6.34 -0.77
N ALA A 177 2.29 6.41 0.38
CA ALA A 177 3.73 6.23 0.49
C ALA A 177 4.04 4.94 1.22
N ASP A 178 4.82 4.04 0.58
CA ASP A 178 5.19 2.76 1.17
C ASP A 178 6.70 2.52 1.16
N GLY A 179 7.23 2.35 2.37
CA GLY A 179 8.61 1.92 2.62
C GLY A 179 9.43 2.88 3.47
N GLY A 180 9.99 2.36 4.55
CA GLY A 180 10.90 3.12 5.42
C GLY A 180 10.25 4.26 6.19
N ILE A 181 8.91 4.28 6.31
CA ILE A 181 8.16 5.31 7.01
C ILE A 181 8.37 5.18 8.52
N LYS A 182 8.75 6.28 9.17
CA LYS A 182 9.02 6.39 10.60
C LYS A 182 8.49 7.74 11.11
N VAL A 183 8.35 7.87 12.43
CA VAL A 183 7.94 9.14 13.07
C VAL A 183 8.84 10.31 12.66
N GLU A 184 10.16 10.04 12.48
CA GLU A 184 11.15 11.06 12.17
C GLU A 184 11.06 11.60 10.72
N ASN A 185 10.37 10.91 9.82
CA ASN A 185 10.24 11.30 8.42
C ASN A 185 8.80 11.46 7.93
N SER A 186 7.79 11.11 8.75
CA SER A 186 6.38 11.16 8.34
C SER A 186 5.92 12.58 7.99
N GLU A 187 6.29 13.60 8.77
CA GLU A 187 5.93 15.00 8.53
C GLU A 187 6.37 15.45 7.13
N GLN A 188 7.61 15.16 6.73
CA GLN A 188 8.13 15.52 5.41
C GLN A 188 7.34 14.85 4.26
N ILE A 189 6.88 13.62 4.47
CA ILE A 189 6.13 12.86 3.46
C ILE A 189 4.69 13.39 3.35
N ILE A 190 4.09 13.76 4.49
CA ILE A 190 2.77 14.40 4.54
C ILE A 190 2.81 15.77 3.88
N ASP A 191 3.83 16.58 4.18
CA ASP A 191 4.02 17.91 3.57
C ASP A 191 4.23 17.84 2.05
N ALA A 192 4.81 16.74 1.55
CA ALA A 192 4.92 16.47 0.13
C ALA A 192 3.57 16.15 -0.55
N GLY A 193 2.54 15.80 0.23
CA GLY A 193 1.18 15.57 -0.25
C GLY A 193 0.67 14.14 -0.13
N ALA A 194 1.30 13.28 0.68
CA ALA A 194 0.79 11.94 0.94
C ALA A 194 -0.49 11.98 1.79
N ASP A 195 -1.47 11.16 1.41
CA ASP A 195 -2.76 10.99 2.08
C ASP A 195 -2.77 9.72 2.94
N ILE A 196 -1.99 8.70 2.56
CA ILE A 196 -1.88 7.41 3.26
C ILE A 196 -0.40 7.10 3.49
N LEU A 197 -0.05 6.70 4.72
CA LEU A 197 1.28 6.23 5.09
C LEU A 197 1.26 4.75 5.42
N VAL A 198 2.04 3.95 4.68
CA VAL A 198 2.25 2.54 5.01
C VAL A 198 3.41 2.41 5.98
N ALA A 199 3.11 1.97 7.20
CA ALA A 199 4.11 1.77 8.23
C ALA A 199 3.99 0.38 8.87
N GLY A 200 5.04 -0.42 8.76
CA GLY A 200 5.13 -1.75 9.38
C GLY A 200 6.04 -1.75 10.60
N THR A 201 7.34 -1.84 10.38
CA THR A 201 8.35 -2.00 11.43
C THR A 201 8.34 -0.89 12.48
N ALA A 202 7.99 0.35 12.10
CA ALA A 202 7.89 1.49 13.01
C ALA A 202 6.79 1.28 14.05
N ILE A 203 5.64 0.75 13.64
CA ILE A 203 4.49 0.51 14.53
C ILE A 203 4.69 -0.81 15.29
N ILE A 204 4.91 -1.92 14.57
CA ILE A 204 4.99 -3.27 15.16
C ILE A 204 6.18 -3.43 16.10
N GLY A 205 7.27 -2.72 15.85
CA GLY A 205 8.46 -2.69 16.72
C GLY A 205 8.36 -1.75 17.91
N SER A 206 7.33 -0.91 17.98
CA SER A 206 7.17 0.07 19.06
C SER A 206 6.62 -0.58 20.34
N LYS A 207 6.76 0.13 21.47
CA LYS A 207 6.18 -0.28 22.75
C LYS A 207 4.71 0.11 22.89
N ASP A 208 4.29 1.13 22.16
CA ASP A 208 2.95 1.72 22.21
C ASP A 208 2.50 2.05 20.76
N TYR A 209 1.63 1.19 20.22
CA TYR A 209 1.12 1.33 18.85
C TYR A 209 0.30 2.62 18.69
N ALA A 210 -0.55 2.95 19.68
CA ALA A 210 -1.41 4.12 19.63
C ALA A 210 -0.61 5.42 19.63
N ASP A 211 0.43 5.51 20.48
CA ASP A 211 1.33 6.68 20.50
C ASP A 211 2.12 6.80 19.19
N THR A 212 2.58 5.68 18.64
CA THR A 212 3.32 5.67 17.37
C THR A 212 2.42 6.09 16.20
N ILE A 213 1.23 5.53 16.08
CA ILE A 213 0.25 5.90 15.03
C ILE A 213 -0.11 7.39 15.13
N ARG A 214 -0.34 7.90 16.34
CA ARG A 214 -0.62 9.32 16.56
C ARG A 214 0.53 10.23 16.13
N LYS A 215 1.78 9.80 16.31
CA LYS A 215 2.97 10.58 15.92
C LYS A 215 3.30 10.50 14.43
N LEU A 216 2.82 9.47 13.75
CA LEU A 216 2.94 9.33 12.30
C LEU A 216 1.99 10.26 11.53
N ARG A 217 0.88 10.69 12.16
CA ARG A 217 -0.12 11.64 11.64
C ARG A 217 0.27 13.10 11.89
#